data_0f8ac3e7362916e24297c79496a51f29
#
_entry.id   0f8ac3e7362916e24297c79496a51f29
#
_cell.length_a   1.000
_cell.length_b   1.000
_cell.length_c   1.000
_cell.angle_alpha   90.00
_cell.angle_beta   90.00
_cell.angle_gamma   90.00
#
_symmetry.space_group_name_H-M   'P 1'
#
loop_
_entity.id
_entity.type
_entity.pdbx_description
1 polymer ?
#
loop_
_entity_poly.entity_id
_entity_poly.type
_entity_poly.pdbx_seq_one_letter_code
_entity_poly.pdbx_strand_id
1 'polypeptide(L)'
;MRLIRYLFTAVLALLFVSWNKGRSSDEPKPSHIEQTTSSKQVEDEIGFGQREVTLQVGETAKVTLQGARSPRIETSNSNLVEATLVEQRTAVSLKGLQAGEGAIKVFSGNRYAELRVIVKATNADSNNPFNGKNIVWDEISPDDYKLSDDGLTLTWKNTSTQNLDMNRDTHLSKIRSIKVLAFWECSNLTNINIPSSVTNIEEAAFYGCSSLTSINIPSSVTSIGKEAFSGCSNLTSINIPNSVTSIGEWAFLLCSNLTSINIPSSVTSIGEYAFGLCSNLTSINIPQSVTSIGKSVFIDCRGLTSVNIPDSVKSIGEGAFANCSNLTDINIPSSVTSIGEAVFYGCSHLTSVVFKGNNPPQFSDYKVFGNTPSNLKLIVPKGAKSRYIRAGYPEDRLIEQ
;
A
#
# COMPACT_ATOMS: atom_id res chain seq x y z
N MET A 1 -5.79 0.43 29.05
CA MET A 1 -6.49 -0.61 28.29
C MET A 1 -8.03 -0.58 28.39
N ARG A 2 -8.66 -0.45 29.56
CA ARG A 2 -10.14 -0.34 29.63
C ARG A 2 -10.70 0.97 29.06
N LEU A 3 -10.00 2.10 29.19
CA LEU A 3 -10.41 3.40 28.63
C LEU A 3 -10.41 3.42 27.10
N ILE A 4 -9.46 2.74 26.48
CA ILE A 4 -9.33 2.64 25.00
C ILE A 4 -10.52 1.88 24.40
N ARG A 5 -11.01 0.83 25.07
CA ARG A 5 -12.22 0.10 24.62
C ARG A 5 -13.49 0.95 24.68
N TYR A 6 -13.62 1.86 25.67
CA TYR A 6 -14.78 2.75 25.79
C TYR A 6 -14.80 3.86 24.73
N LEU A 7 -13.65 4.41 24.36
CA LEU A 7 -13.56 5.37 23.25
C LEU A 7 -13.91 4.72 21.91
N PHE A 8 -13.52 3.46 21.68
CA PHE A 8 -13.81 2.74 20.45
C PHE A 8 -15.30 2.40 20.29
N THR A 9 -15.96 1.97 21.34
CA THR A 9 -17.41 1.74 21.31
C THR A 9 -18.19 3.05 21.14
N ALA A 10 -17.71 4.17 21.67
CA ALA A 10 -18.32 5.49 21.50
C ALA A 10 -18.16 6.02 20.07
N VAL A 11 -17.00 5.82 19.44
CA VAL A 11 -16.77 6.22 18.04
C VAL A 11 -17.60 5.38 17.07
N LEU A 12 -17.72 4.07 17.29
CA LEU A 12 -18.61 3.23 16.47
C LEU A 12 -20.09 3.61 16.68
N ALA A 13 -20.52 3.91 17.90
CA ALA A 13 -21.90 4.33 18.21
C ALA A 13 -22.23 5.71 17.63
N LEU A 14 -21.28 6.66 17.63
CA LEU A 14 -21.45 7.99 17.03
C LEU A 14 -21.51 7.94 15.49
N LEU A 15 -20.82 7.01 14.85
CA LEU A 15 -20.89 6.80 13.39
C LEU A 15 -22.26 6.25 12.95
N PHE A 16 -22.97 5.52 13.80
CA PHE A 16 -24.34 5.08 13.51
C PHE A 16 -25.40 6.20 13.63
N VAL A 17 -25.10 7.29 14.34
CA VAL A 17 -26.07 8.38 14.60
C VAL A 17 -25.91 9.57 13.63
N SER A 18 -24.73 9.77 13.02
CA SER A 18 -24.46 10.93 12.15
C SER A 18 -24.94 10.79 10.69
N TRP A 19 -25.68 9.75 10.35
CA TRP A 19 -26.00 9.36 8.95
C TRP A 19 -27.24 10.06 8.34
N ASN A 20 -27.61 11.23 8.81
CA ASN A 20 -28.78 11.89 8.21
C ASN A 20 -28.56 13.37 7.94
N LYS A 21 -27.63 13.76 7.03
CA LYS A 21 -27.71 15.07 6.31
C LYS A 21 -26.64 15.28 5.22
N GLY A 22 -27.14 15.57 4.01
CA GLY A 22 -26.62 16.63 3.14
C GLY A 22 -25.78 16.23 1.91
N ARG A 23 -26.40 16.30 0.73
CA ARG A 23 -25.80 16.35 -0.62
C ARG A 23 -25.23 17.73 -0.93
N SER A 24 -24.17 17.80 -1.75
CA SER A 24 -24.07 18.75 -2.88
C SER A 24 -22.90 18.41 -3.82
N SER A 25 -23.13 18.66 -5.11
CA SER A 25 -22.33 18.41 -6.31
C SER A 25 -21.32 19.50 -6.60
N ASP A 26 -20.20 19.17 -7.30
CA ASP A 26 -19.69 19.86 -8.49
C ASP A 26 -18.31 19.33 -8.94
N GLU A 27 -18.23 18.92 -10.22
CA GLU A 27 -16.99 18.64 -10.95
C GLU A 27 -16.50 19.86 -11.74
N PRO A 28 -15.22 19.90 -12.17
CA PRO A 28 -14.92 20.26 -13.56
C PRO A 28 -13.87 19.40 -14.28
N LYS A 29 -13.98 19.41 -15.62
CA LYS A 29 -13.29 18.63 -16.65
C LYS A 29 -11.89 19.15 -17.05
N PRO A 30 -11.12 18.33 -17.82
CA PRO A 30 -9.71 18.60 -18.15
C PRO A 30 -9.49 19.27 -19.51
N SER A 31 -8.31 19.89 -19.68
CA SER A 31 -7.84 20.50 -20.93
C SER A 31 -6.58 19.84 -21.49
N HIS A 32 -6.57 19.63 -22.80
CA HIS A 32 -5.48 19.13 -23.66
C HIS A 32 -4.36 20.17 -23.87
N ILE A 33 -3.14 19.72 -24.10
CA ILE A 33 -2.11 20.49 -24.86
C ILE A 33 -1.29 19.53 -25.74
N GLU A 34 -1.05 20.01 -26.96
CA GLU A 34 -0.48 19.37 -28.15
C GLU A 34 1.05 19.27 -28.15
N GLN A 35 1.54 18.32 -28.95
CA GLN A 35 2.94 18.14 -29.33
C GLN A 35 3.32 19.03 -30.52
N THR A 36 4.56 19.52 -30.54
CA THR A 36 5.20 19.99 -31.77
C THR A 36 6.60 19.43 -31.92
N THR A 37 6.84 18.80 -33.05
CA THR A 37 8.11 18.26 -33.55
C THR A 37 8.88 19.33 -34.35
N SER A 38 10.19 19.37 -34.22
CA SER A 38 11.07 19.97 -35.24
C SER A 38 12.43 19.29 -35.31
N SER A 39 12.79 18.84 -36.49
CA SER A 39 14.03 18.20 -36.85
C SER A 39 15.06 19.22 -37.42
N LYS A 40 16.34 19.16 -37.02
CA LYS A 40 17.45 19.76 -37.73
C LYS A 40 18.69 18.87 -37.62
N GLN A 41 19.38 18.69 -38.76
CA GLN A 41 20.60 17.93 -38.98
C GLN A 41 21.79 18.49 -38.18
N VAL A 42 22.67 17.62 -37.74
CA VAL A 42 23.82 17.93 -36.89
C VAL A 42 25.09 17.28 -37.46
N GLU A 43 26.09 18.14 -37.71
CA GLU A 43 27.47 17.76 -37.99
C GLU A 43 28.21 17.51 -36.65
N ASP A 44 29.00 16.42 -36.60
CA ASP A 44 30.05 16.04 -35.62
C ASP A 44 29.85 16.54 -34.16
N GLU A 45 28.74 16.22 -33.53
CA GLU A 45 28.53 16.50 -32.09
C GLU A 45 29.07 15.35 -31.22
N ILE A 46 29.72 15.74 -30.09
CA ILE A 46 29.98 14.79 -29.03
C ILE A 46 28.63 14.32 -28.47
N GLY A 47 28.44 13.02 -28.40
CA GLY A 47 27.22 12.43 -27.90
C GLY A 47 27.47 11.14 -27.13
N PHE A 48 26.52 10.83 -26.25
CA PHE A 48 26.35 9.47 -25.78
C PHE A 48 25.39 8.72 -26.69
N GLY A 49 25.57 7.41 -26.86
CA GLY A 49 24.65 6.56 -27.61
C GLY A 49 23.21 6.56 -27.05
N GLN A 50 23.01 7.16 -25.87
CA GLN A 50 21.73 7.35 -25.21
C GLN A 50 21.76 8.60 -24.33
N ARG A 51 20.59 9.17 -24.01
CA ARG A 51 20.49 10.42 -23.23
C ARG A 51 20.35 10.18 -21.72
N GLU A 52 19.98 8.96 -21.34
CA GLU A 52 19.75 8.58 -19.95
C GLU A 52 20.20 7.14 -19.72
N VAL A 53 20.73 6.87 -18.54
CA VAL A 53 21.05 5.53 -18.03
C VAL A 53 20.40 5.35 -16.67
N THR A 54 19.72 4.22 -16.49
CA THR A 54 19.24 3.77 -15.18
C THR A 54 20.10 2.60 -14.73
N LEU A 55 20.62 2.67 -13.50
CA LEU A 55 21.40 1.64 -12.82
C LEU A 55 20.76 1.31 -11.49
N GLN A 56 21.06 0.14 -10.94
CA GLN A 56 20.85 -0.15 -9.51
C GLN A 56 22.13 0.17 -8.72
N VAL A 57 22.01 0.38 -7.40
CA VAL A 57 23.19 0.50 -6.53
C VAL A 57 24.02 -0.78 -6.66
N GLY A 58 25.32 -0.62 -6.93
CA GLY A 58 26.26 -1.73 -7.20
C GLY A 58 26.28 -2.21 -8.65
N GLU A 59 25.32 -1.85 -9.48
CA GLU A 59 25.28 -2.22 -10.90
C GLU A 59 26.29 -1.40 -11.70
N THR A 60 26.86 -2.02 -12.75
CA THR A 60 27.77 -1.38 -13.68
C THR A 60 27.20 -1.45 -15.09
N ALA A 61 27.15 -0.30 -15.78
CA ALA A 61 26.81 -0.23 -17.19
C ALA A 61 27.91 0.47 -17.99
N LYS A 62 27.93 0.21 -19.29
CA LYS A 62 28.83 0.82 -20.23
C LYS A 62 28.05 1.63 -21.27
N VAL A 63 28.45 2.89 -21.49
CA VAL A 63 27.82 3.80 -22.46
C VAL A 63 28.86 4.26 -23.48
N THR A 64 28.53 4.06 -24.74
CA THR A 64 29.40 4.45 -25.85
C THR A 64 29.45 5.96 -26.02
N LEU A 65 30.63 6.50 -26.31
CA LEU A 65 30.87 7.88 -26.69
C LEU A 65 31.05 8.01 -28.17
N GLN A 66 30.45 9.04 -28.75
CA GLN A 66 30.57 9.37 -30.18
C GLN A 66 31.25 10.74 -30.34
N GLY A 67 32.10 10.91 -31.31
CA GLY A 67 32.71 12.21 -31.68
C GLY A 67 33.71 12.78 -30.67
N ALA A 68 34.06 12.08 -29.61
CA ALA A 68 34.96 12.59 -28.57
C ALA A 68 36.44 12.31 -28.88
N ARG A 69 37.26 13.36 -28.95
CA ARG A 69 38.73 13.27 -29.03
C ARG A 69 39.32 13.67 -27.68
N SER A 70 40.12 12.77 -27.06
CA SER A 70 40.75 13.00 -25.75
C SER A 70 39.73 13.41 -24.65
N PRO A 71 38.67 12.62 -24.39
CA PRO A 71 37.61 12.99 -23.50
C PRO A 71 38.08 13.10 -22.04
N ARG A 72 37.44 14.02 -21.29
CA ARG A 72 37.54 14.18 -19.83
C ARG A 72 36.14 14.06 -19.25
N ILE A 73 36.00 13.39 -18.10
CA ILE A 73 34.73 13.18 -17.41
C ILE A 73 34.64 14.11 -16.20
N GLU A 74 33.45 14.67 -15.97
CA GLU A 74 33.03 15.29 -14.73
C GLU A 74 31.67 14.71 -14.29
N THR A 75 31.54 14.41 -13.02
CA THR A 75 30.27 13.95 -12.42
C THR A 75 29.68 15.05 -11.57
N SER A 76 28.37 15.28 -11.70
CA SER A 76 27.66 16.28 -10.84
C SER A 76 27.61 15.85 -9.38
N ASN A 77 27.68 14.54 -9.11
CA ASN A 77 27.67 13.95 -7.77
C ASN A 77 28.51 12.65 -7.75
N SER A 78 29.73 12.73 -7.25
CA SER A 78 30.65 11.59 -7.13
C SER A 78 30.20 10.53 -6.11
N ASN A 79 29.29 10.86 -5.19
CA ASN A 79 28.72 9.89 -4.26
C ASN A 79 27.61 9.07 -4.91
N LEU A 80 27.00 9.57 -5.97
CA LEU A 80 25.91 8.92 -6.68
C LEU A 80 26.41 7.84 -7.64
N VAL A 81 27.42 8.17 -8.44
CA VAL A 81 27.94 7.31 -9.50
C VAL A 81 29.43 7.48 -9.68
N GLU A 82 30.13 6.35 -9.77
CA GLU A 82 31.52 6.30 -10.23
C GLU A 82 31.52 6.18 -11.76
N ALA A 83 32.24 7.09 -12.43
CA ALA A 83 32.33 7.12 -13.89
C ALA A 83 33.79 7.09 -14.34
N THR A 84 34.13 6.12 -15.19
CA THR A 84 35.48 5.95 -15.70
C THR A 84 35.49 5.78 -17.23
N LEU A 85 36.47 6.37 -17.90
CA LEU A 85 36.71 6.14 -19.33
C LEU A 85 37.32 4.77 -19.56
N VAL A 86 36.75 4.01 -20.49
CA VAL A 86 37.18 2.65 -20.85
C VAL A 86 37.28 2.52 -22.38
N GLU A 87 37.77 1.37 -22.85
CA GLU A 87 37.88 1.05 -24.30
C GLU A 87 38.61 2.14 -25.08
N GLN A 88 39.84 2.46 -24.70
CA GLN A 88 40.64 3.51 -25.35
C GLN A 88 39.91 4.88 -25.37
N ARG A 89 39.06 5.14 -24.38
CA ARG A 89 38.28 6.37 -24.19
C ARG A 89 37.11 6.54 -25.18
N THR A 90 36.60 5.46 -25.74
CA THR A 90 35.40 5.46 -26.61
C THR A 90 34.12 5.07 -25.85
N ALA A 91 34.23 4.76 -24.58
CA ALA A 91 33.09 4.47 -23.71
C ALA A 91 33.30 4.96 -22.27
N VAL A 92 32.21 5.13 -21.55
CA VAL A 92 32.17 5.40 -20.12
C VAL A 92 31.61 4.18 -19.39
N SER A 93 32.35 3.67 -18.41
CA SER A 93 31.85 2.71 -17.46
C SER A 93 31.27 3.46 -16.27
N LEU A 94 30.03 3.15 -15.91
CA LEU A 94 29.28 3.75 -14.83
C LEU A 94 29.00 2.69 -13.78
N LYS A 95 29.22 3.01 -12.51
CA LYS A 95 28.83 2.16 -11.37
C LYS A 95 27.96 2.98 -10.42
N GLY A 96 26.74 2.52 -10.18
CA GLY A 96 25.83 3.13 -9.21
C GLY A 96 26.36 2.94 -7.78
N LEU A 97 26.55 4.00 -7.04
CA LEU A 97 27.06 3.98 -5.65
C LEU A 97 25.97 4.22 -4.62
N GLN A 98 25.05 5.15 -4.91
CA GLN A 98 23.96 5.54 -4.04
C GLN A 98 22.73 5.87 -4.88
N ALA A 99 21.51 5.56 -4.38
CA ALA A 99 20.27 5.91 -5.06
C ALA A 99 20.09 7.43 -5.20
N GLY A 100 19.61 7.85 -6.37
CA GLY A 100 19.40 9.28 -6.68
C GLY A 100 19.52 9.58 -8.17
N GLU A 101 19.49 10.85 -8.51
CA GLU A 101 19.62 11.34 -9.89
C GLU A 101 20.79 12.32 -9.99
N GLY A 102 21.48 12.28 -11.11
CA GLY A 102 22.59 13.17 -11.41
C GLY A 102 22.93 13.18 -12.90
N ALA A 103 23.99 13.86 -13.25
CA ALA A 103 24.49 13.93 -14.60
C ALA A 103 25.99 13.71 -14.69
N ILE A 104 26.40 13.14 -15.81
CA ILE A 104 27.81 13.02 -16.20
C ILE A 104 28.04 13.88 -17.43
N LYS A 105 29.05 14.73 -17.35
CA LYS A 105 29.52 15.51 -18.50
C LYS A 105 30.82 14.95 -19.03
N VAL A 106 30.85 14.74 -20.33
CA VAL A 106 32.07 14.36 -21.05
C VAL A 106 32.48 15.51 -21.93
N PHE A 107 33.67 16.02 -21.70
CA PHE A 107 34.26 17.13 -22.46
C PHE A 107 35.23 16.61 -23.49
N SER A 108 35.25 17.28 -24.66
CA SER A 108 36.29 17.15 -25.68
C SER A 108 36.59 18.55 -26.20
N GLY A 109 37.74 19.10 -25.79
CA GLY A 109 38.04 20.52 -25.99
C GLY A 109 37.00 21.42 -25.25
N ASN A 110 36.44 22.39 -26.00
CA ASN A 110 35.43 23.32 -25.46
C ASN A 110 33.98 22.82 -25.58
N ARG A 111 33.75 21.61 -26.10
CA ARG A 111 32.43 21.00 -26.24
C ARG A 111 32.19 19.96 -25.15
N TYR A 112 30.94 19.73 -24.79
CA TYR A 112 30.57 18.65 -23.88
C TYR A 112 29.27 17.98 -24.30
N ALA A 113 29.10 16.73 -23.89
CA ALA A 113 27.85 16.01 -23.91
C ALA A 113 27.46 15.69 -22.46
N GLU A 114 26.17 15.67 -22.19
CA GLU A 114 25.61 15.36 -20.87
C GLU A 114 24.77 14.09 -20.95
N LEU A 115 24.99 13.18 -19.98
CA LEU A 115 24.23 11.97 -19.78
C LEU A 115 23.55 12.03 -18.43
N ARG A 116 22.23 11.94 -18.39
CA ARG A 116 21.47 11.79 -17.16
C ARG A 116 21.68 10.37 -16.61
N VAL A 117 21.98 10.26 -15.32
CA VAL A 117 22.14 8.99 -14.64
C VAL A 117 21.16 8.92 -13.49
N ILE A 118 20.34 7.86 -13.50
CA ILE A 118 19.42 7.52 -12.42
C ILE A 118 19.96 6.25 -11.77
N VAL A 119 20.34 6.33 -10.50
CA VAL A 119 20.71 5.16 -9.71
C VAL A 119 19.54 4.78 -8.81
N LYS A 120 18.94 3.62 -9.08
CA LYS A 120 17.89 3.05 -8.25
C LYS A 120 18.50 2.24 -7.13
N ALA A 121 17.84 2.22 -5.98
CA ALA A 121 18.19 1.30 -4.90
C ALA A 121 18.16 -0.16 -5.40
N THR A 122 18.95 -1.04 -4.78
CA THR A 122 18.90 -2.48 -5.09
C THR A 122 17.49 -3.03 -4.83
N ASN A 123 17.14 -4.18 -5.42
CA ASN A 123 15.81 -4.79 -5.28
C ASN A 123 15.35 -4.98 -3.81
N ALA A 124 16.25 -5.01 -2.83
CA ALA A 124 15.90 -4.97 -1.42
C ALA A 124 15.21 -3.64 -1.02
N ASP A 125 15.53 -2.52 -1.72
CA ASP A 125 14.99 -1.19 -1.47
C ASP A 125 14.05 -0.69 -2.58
N SER A 126 13.78 -1.50 -3.63
CA SER A 126 12.92 -1.08 -4.76
C SER A 126 11.50 -0.70 -4.32
N ASN A 127 11.07 -1.21 -3.18
CA ASN A 127 9.76 -0.93 -2.56
C ASN A 127 9.80 0.21 -1.53
N ASN A 128 10.97 0.84 -1.31
CA ASN A 128 11.06 1.96 -0.38
C ASN A 128 10.36 3.19 -1.00
N PRO A 129 9.27 3.69 -0.37
CA PRO A 129 8.47 4.78 -0.91
C PRO A 129 9.21 6.13 -0.94
N PHE A 130 10.41 6.20 -0.36
CA PHE A 130 11.23 7.41 -0.29
C PHE A 130 12.28 7.48 -1.41
N ASN A 131 12.46 6.41 -2.18
CA ASN A 131 13.40 6.40 -3.29
C ASN A 131 13.07 7.49 -4.32
N GLY A 132 14.07 8.32 -4.64
CA GLY A 132 13.92 9.44 -5.58
C GLY A 132 13.13 10.64 -5.04
N LYS A 133 12.69 10.65 -3.77
CA LYS A 133 12.06 11.79 -3.13
C LYS A 133 13.08 12.64 -2.39
N ASN A 134 13.00 13.96 -2.56
CA ASN A 134 13.82 14.91 -1.81
C ASN A 134 13.15 15.23 -0.46
N ILE A 135 13.28 14.33 0.52
CA ILE A 135 12.73 14.50 1.87
C ILE A 135 13.79 15.10 2.76
N VAL A 136 13.47 16.19 3.44
CA VAL A 136 14.29 16.72 4.52
C VAL A 136 13.93 15.93 5.78
N TRP A 137 14.86 15.10 6.21
CA TRP A 137 14.70 14.29 7.41
C TRP A 137 15.04 15.10 8.66
N ASP A 138 14.26 14.94 9.71
CA ASP A 138 14.48 15.61 10.98
C ASP A 138 15.79 15.12 11.63
N GLU A 139 16.42 15.98 12.42
CA GLU A 139 17.53 15.58 13.28
C GLU A 139 17.00 14.75 14.44
N ILE A 140 17.76 13.73 14.83
CA ILE A 140 17.40 12.80 15.90
C ILE A 140 18.27 13.11 17.13
N SER A 141 17.63 13.45 18.25
CA SER A 141 18.28 13.61 19.54
C SER A 141 18.11 12.34 20.39
N PRO A 142 19.09 11.98 21.25
CA PRO A 142 18.90 10.90 22.23
C PRO A 142 17.69 11.09 23.16
N ASP A 143 17.21 12.33 23.35
CA ASP A 143 16.04 12.63 24.17
C ASP A 143 14.71 12.34 23.45
N ASP A 144 14.73 12.18 22.13
CA ASP A 144 13.53 11.93 21.31
C ASP A 144 12.96 10.53 21.50
N TYR A 145 13.76 9.61 22.05
CA TYR A 145 13.34 8.21 22.21
C TYR A 145 13.85 7.58 23.50
N LYS A 146 13.35 6.41 23.81
CA LYS A 146 13.85 5.50 24.85
C LYS A 146 14.00 4.11 24.24
N LEU A 147 15.16 3.52 24.47
CA LEU A 147 15.38 2.10 24.19
C LEU A 147 15.18 1.26 25.46
N SER A 148 14.86 -0.03 25.26
CA SER A 148 14.94 -1.04 26.31
C SER A 148 16.39 -1.23 26.79
N ASP A 149 16.58 -1.91 27.92
CA ASP A 149 17.92 -2.13 28.53
C ASP A 149 18.86 -2.90 27.60
N ASP A 150 18.33 -3.75 26.72
CA ASP A 150 19.08 -4.47 25.68
C ASP A 150 19.33 -3.64 24.39
N GLY A 151 18.77 -2.42 24.33
CA GLY A 151 18.88 -1.54 23.17
C GLY A 151 18.11 -1.96 21.92
N LEU A 152 17.26 -2.99 22.00
CA LEU A 152 16.64 -3.62 20.83
C LEU A 152 15.19 -3.20 20.56
N THR A 153 14.53 -2.54 21.53
CA THR A 153 13.14 -2.08 21.38
C THR A 153 13.01 -0.58 21.63
N LEU A 154 12.12 0.07 20.88
CA LEU A 154 11.96 1.52 20.82
C LEU A 154 10.62 1.98 21.41
N THR A 155 10.67 3.09 22.16
CA THR A 155 9.53 3.98 22.45
C THR A 155 9.90 5.39 22.02
N TRP A 156 9.12 6.01 21.14
CA TRP A 156 9.32 7.38 20.65
C TRP A 156 8.67 8.38 21.61
N LYS A 157 9.32 9.52 21.85
CA LYS A 157 8.80 10.56 22.77
C LYS A 157 8.52 11.88 22.09
N ASN A 158 9.27 12.19 21.01
CA ASN A 158 9.11 13.47 20.32
C ASN A 158 7.95 13.47 19.35
N THR A 159 6.77 13.87 19.81
CA THR A 159 5.55 13.92 18.99
C THR A 159 5.55 15.03 17.94
N SER A 160 6.53 15.94 17.93
CA SER A 160 6.68 16.99 16.92
C SER A 160 7.42 16.55 15.67
N THR A 161 8.08 15.38 15.69
CA THR A 161 8.79 14.81 14.54
C THR A 161 7.87 14.62 13.36
N GLN A 162 8.32 15.08 12.19
CA GLN A 162 7.58 14.96 10.92
C GLN A 162 8.17 13.90 9.98
N ASN A 163 9.49 13.87 9.85
CA ASN A 163 10.18 12.99 8.91
C ASN A 163 11.31 12.26 9.62
N LEU A 164 11.09 11.00 9.94
CA LEU A 164 12.02 10.20 10.72
C LEU A 164 12.72 9.14 9.84
N ASP A 165 14.02 9.28 9.64
CA ASP A 165 14.85 8.21 9.08
C ASP A 165 15.68 7.55 10.18
N MET A 166 15.18 6.43 10.68
CA MET A 166 15.81 5.70 11.78
C MET A 166 17.17 5.11 11.41
N ASN A 167 17.49 4.98 10.12
CA ASN A 167 18.81 4.50 9.66
C ASN A 167 19.93 5.52 9.89
N ARG A 168 19.60 6.78 10.15
CA ARG A 168 20.56 7.87 10.38
C ARG A 168 21.08 7.90 11.82
N ASP A 169 20.44 7.18 12.74
CA ASP A 169 20.88 7.05 14.13
C ASP A 169 21.53 5.68 14.38
N THR A 170 22.68 5.67 15.05
CA THR A 170 23.49 4.46 15.27
C THR A 170 22.86 3.43 16.20
N HIS A 171 21.94 3.85 17.06
CA HIS A 171 21.19 2.97 17.97
C HIS A 171 19.90 2.50 17.30
N LEU A 172 19.13 3.45 16.71
CA LEU A 172 17.86 3.11 16.06
C LEU A 172 18.05 2.17 14.86
N SER A 173 19.16 2.30 14.13
CA SER A 173 19.49 1.39 13.01
C SER A 173 19.66 -0.07 13.39
N LYS A 174 19.78 -0.39 14.69
CA LYS A 174 20.02 -1.74 15.21
C LYS A 174 18.82 -2.36 15.91
N ILE A 175 17.75 -1.60 16.15
CA ILE A 175 16.57 -2.13 16.85
C ILE A 175 15.95 -3.31 16.10
N ARG A 176 15.30 -4.21 16.84
CA ARG A 176 14.66 -5.41 16.32
C ARG A 176 13.14 -5.34 16.30
N SER A 177 12.58 -4.46 17.13
CA SER A 177 11.12 -4.34 17.26
C SER A 177 10.69 -2.88 17.42
N ILE A 178 9.63 -2.51 16.71
CA ILE A 178 8.82 -1.33 17.00
C ILE A 178 7.78 -1.78 18.03
N LYS A 179 7.94 -1.39 19.29
CA LYS A 179 7.18 -1.90 20.42
C LYS A 179 5.73 -1.45 20.43
N VAL A 180 4.94 -2.09 21.28
CA VAL A 180 3.55 -1.68 21.58
C VAL A 180 3.50 -0.18 21.90
N LEU A 181 2.65 0.57 21.18
CA LEU A 181 2.44 2.02 21.34
C LEU A 181 3.71 2.88 21.07
N ALA A 182 4.71 2.37 20.33
CA ALA A 182 6.00 3.07 20.15
C ALA A 182 5.85 4.47 19.55
N PHE A 183 4.96 4.66 18.59
CA PHE A 183 4.63 5.95 17.95
C PHE A 183 3.16 6.32 18.16
N TRP A 184 2.57 5.93 19.29
CA TRP A 184 1.16 6.18 19.58
C TRP A 184 0.83 7.69 19.51
N GLU A 185 -0.19 8.05 18.73
CA GLU A 185 -0.64 9.43 18.50
C GLU A 185 0.47 10.41 18.06
N CYS A 186 1.53 9.93 17.40
CA CYS A 186 2.50 10.81 16.74
C CYS A 186 1.84 11.47 15.52
N SER A 187 0.88 12.36 15.77
CA SER A 187 0.00 12.96 14.76
C SER A 187 0.73 13.88 13.76
N ASN A 188 1.95 14.32 14.07
CA ASN A 188 2.77 15.11 13.15
C ASN A 188 3.66 14.25 12.25
N LEU A 189 3.84 12.96 12.56
CA LEU A 189 4.71 12.08 11.78
C LEU A 189 4.14 11.85 10.38
N THR A 190 4.86 12.33 9.37
CA THR A 190 4.46 12.28 7.96
C THR A 190 5.15 11.15 7.20
N ASN A 191 6.44 10.98 7.44
CA ASN A 191 7.27 9.96 6.80
C ASN A 191 8.14 9.24 7.83
N ILE A 192 8.25 7.93 7.71
CA ILE A 192 9.16 7.13 8.55
C ILE A 192 9.85 6.04 7.72
N ASN A 193 11.19 5.99 7.82
CA ASN A 193 12.02 4.96 7.21
C ASN A 193 12.54 4.02 8.29
N ILE A 194 11.99 2.80 8.33
CA ILE A 194 12.29 1.76 9.32
C ILE A 194 13.53 0.97 8.87
N PRO A 195 14.50 0.71 9.77
CA PRO A 195 15.71 -0.04 9.42
C PRO A 195 15.43 -1.52 9.15
N SER A 196 16.27 -2.11 8.31
CA SER A 196 16.18 -3.53 7.92
C SER A 196 16.45 -4.52 9.07
N SER A 197 16.91 -4.05 10.21
CA SER A 197 17.07 -4.84 11.44
C SER A 197 15.73 -5.17 12.12
N VAL A 198 14.64 -4.40 11.85
CA VAL A 198 13.33 -4.58 12.47
C VAL A 198 12.63 -5.80 11.89
N THR A 199 12.22 -6.71 12.77
CA THR A 199 11.48 -7.93 12.43
C THR A 199 10.02 -7.91 12.85
N ASN A 200 9.65 -7.04 13.78
CA ASN A 200 8.29 -6.96 14.33
C ASN A 200 7.79 -5.51 14.40
N ILE A 201 6.54 -5.31 13.98
CA ILE A 201 5.73 -4.13 14.26
C ILE A 201 4.62 -4.58 15.18
N GLU A 202 4.69 -4.15 16.45
CA GLU A 202 3.83 -4.66 17.52
C GLU A 202 2.46 -3.96 17.58
N GLU A 203 1.62 -4.33 18.59
CA GLU A 203 0.28 -3.80 18.77
C GLU A 203 0.29 -2.26 18.89
N ALA A 204 -0.58 -1.59 18.11
CA ALA A 204 -0.78 -0.15 18.10
C ALA A 204 0.50 0.70 17.91
N ALA A 205 1.53 0.12 17.28
CA ALA A 205 2.85 0.76 17.13
C ALA A 205 2.78 2.16 16.48
N PHE A 206 1.87 2.37 15.51
CA PHE A 206 1.62 3.64 14.82
C PHE A 206 0.17 4.09 14.95
N TYR A 207 -0.52 3.67 16.03
CA TYR A 207 -1.90 4.06 16.26
C TYR A 207 -2.05 5.58 16.28
N GLY A 208 -3.00 6.13 15.50
CA GLY A 208 -3.31 7.56 15.50
C GLY A 208 -2.23 8.45 14.86
N CYS A 209 -1.27 7.89 14.13
CA CYS A 209 -0.33 8.68 13.31
C CYS A 209 -1.07 9.29 12.12
N SER A 210 -1.96 10.24 12.39
CA SER A 210 -2.94 10.75 11.42
C SER A 210 -2.34 11.48 10.22
N SER A 211 -1.14 12.05 10.35
CA SER A 211 -0.41 12.70 9.25
C SER A 211 0.47 11.74 8.44
N LEU A 212 0.58 10.45 8.83
CA LEU A 212 1.47 9.51 8.16
C LEU A 212 0.99 9.27 6.72
N THR A 213 1.81 9.68 5.75
CA THR A 213 1.53 9.51 4.31
C THR A 213 2.32 8.37 3.69
N SER A 214 3.52 8.11 4.19
CA SER A 214 4.41 7.09 3.66
C SER A 214 5.22 6.42 4.77
N ILE A 215 5.35 5.11 4.67
CA ILE A 215 6.17 4.28 5.55
C ILE A 215 6.87 3.21 4.73
N ASN A 216 8.16 3.00 5.00
CA ASN A 216 8.89 1.86 4.49
C ASN A 216 8.87 0.73 5.52
N ILE A 217 8.20 -0.37 5.20
CA ILE A 217 8.24 -1.60 6.00
C ILE A 217 9.32 -2.51 5.40
N PRO A 218 10.41 -2.79 6.15
CA PRO A 218 11.51 -3.59 5.61
C PRO A 218 11.12 -5.07 5.42
N SER A 219 11.81 -5.74 4.50
CA SER A 219 11.59 -7.16 4.17
C SER A 219 11.91 -8.14 5.30
N SER A 220 12.45 -7.67 6.40
CA SER A 220 12.67 -8.43 7.64
C SER A 220 11.42 -8.57 8.51
N VAL A 221 10.39 -7.72 8.31
CA VAL A 221 9.15 -7.74 9.09
C VAL A 221 8.31 -8.95 8.71
N THR A 222 7.93 -9.76 9.70
CA THR A 222 7.17 -11.00 9.49
C THR A 222 5.69 -10.90 9.87
N SER A 223 5.31 -9.89 10.67
CA SER A 223 3.93 -9.67 11.08
C SER A 223 3.61 -8.20 11.29
N ILE A 224 2.37 -7.83 11.03
CA ILE A 224 1.79 -6.53 11.37
C ILE A 224 0.85 -6.76 12.56
N GLY A 225 1.15 -6.10 13.68
CA GLY A 225 0.43 -6.26 14.93
C GLY A 225 -1.02 -5.75 14.89
N LYS A 226 -1.76 -6.09 15.93
CA LYS A 226 -3.11 -5.56 16.17
C LYS A 226 -3.07 -4.03 16.23
N GLU A 227 -4.02 -3.34 15.57
CA GLU A 227 -4.13 -1.87 15.57
C GLU A 227 -2.86 -1.13 15.07
N ALA A 228 -1.89 -1.81 14.48
CA ALA A 228 -0.56 -1.25 14.22
C ALA A 228 -0.58 0.07 13.45
N PHE A 229 -1.51 0.26 12.52
CA PHE A 229 -1.71 1.49 11.73
C PHE A 229 -3.13 2.05 11.86
N SER A 230 -3.86 1.65 12.89
CA SER A 230 -5.22 2.15 13.10
C SER A 230 -5.22 3.67 13.25
N GLY A 231 -6.10 4.37 12.52
CA GLY A 231 -6.20 5.83 12.55
C GLY A 231 -5.09 6.58 11.78
N CYS A 232 -4.28 5.88 10.97
CA CYS A 232 -3.36 6.54 10.02
C CYS A 232 -4.16 7.09 8.83
N SER A 233 -4.97 8.11 9.08
CA SER A 233 -6.01 8.60 8.15
C SER A 233 -5.46 9.18 6.85
N ASN A 234 -4.23 9.71 6.83
CA ASN A 234 -3.58 10.25 5.64
C ASN A 234 -2.73 9.23 4.86
N LEU A 235 -2.66 7.98 5.32
CA LEU A 235 -1.92 6.93 4.62
C LEU A 235 -2.63 6.58 3.31
N THR A 236 -1.99 6.90 2.17
CA THR A 236 -2.58 6.70 0.83
C THR A 236 -2.25 5.35 0.22
N SER A 237 -1.09 4.82 0.55
CA SER A 237 -0.62 3.50 0.14
C SER A 237 0.39 2.96 1.13
N ILE A 238 0.48 1.64 1.21
CA ILE A 238 1.48 0.93 2.01
C ILE A 238 1.93 -0.32 1.26
N ASN A 239 3.23 -0.56 1.24
CA ASN A 239 3.77 -1.80 0.70
C ASN A 239 3.99 -2.80 1.84
N ILE A 240 3.29 -3.92 1.80
CA ILE A 240 3.48 -5.03 2.73
C ILE A 240 4.49 -5.99 2.12
N PRO A 241 5.65 -6.24 2.76
CA PRO A 241 6.68 -7.11 2.19
C PRO A 241 6.25 -8.59 2.19
N ASN A 242 6.85 -9.37 1.29
CA ASN A 242 6.57 -10.80 1.13
C ASN A 242 6.99 -11.68 2.34
N SER A 243 7.64 -11.11 3.33
CA SER A 243 7.95 -11.76 4.60
C SER A 243 6.78 -11.79 5.58
N VAL A 244 5.78 -10.89 5.40
CA VAL A 244 4.63 -10.81 6.29
C VAL A 244 3.69 -11.98 6.06
N THR A 245 3.38 -12.70 7.14
CA THR A 245 2.49 -13.87 7.13
C THR A 245 1.12 -13.60 7.74
N SER A 246 0.99 -12.53 8.54
CA SER A 246 -0.26 -12.17 9.20
C SER A 246 -0.46 -10.67 9.32
N ILE A 247 -1.71 -10.24 9.17
CA ILE A 247 -2.18 -8.88 9.43
C ILE A 247 -3.13 -8.95 10.64
N GLY A 248 -2.83 -8.19 11.68
CA GLY A 248 -3.56 -8.20 12.95
C GLY A 248 -4.99 -7.64 12.87
N GLU A 249 -5.76 -7.84 13.96
CA GLU A 249 -7.07 -7.21 14.14
C GLU A 249 -6.92 -5.69 14.09
N TRP A 250 -7.84 -5.00 13.40
CA TRP A 250 -7.88 -3.53 13.27
C TRP A 250 -6.60 -2.90 12.72
N ALA A 251 -5.72 -3.66 12.10
CA ALA A 251 -4.38 -3.20 11.73
C ALA A 251 -4.38 -1.92 10.89
N PHE A 252 -5.34 -1.73 9.99
CA PHE A 252 -5.52 -0.55 9.13
C PHE A 252 -6.90 0.10 9.33
N LEU A 253 -7.54 -0.13 10.46
CA LEU A 253 -8.84 0.49 10.75
C LEU A 253 -8.72 2.02 10.65
N LEU A 254 -9.72 2.68 10.02
CA LEU A 254 -9.74 4.14 9.84
C LEU A 254 -8.58 4.72 9.00
N CYS A 255 -7.90 3.92 8.18
CA CYS A 255 -7.00 4.43 7.15
C CYS A 255 -7.84 4.99 5.99
N SER A 256 -8.54 6.10 6.23
CA SER A 256 -9.59 6.60 5.35
C SER A 256 -9.12 7.02 3.96
N ASN A 257 -7.86 7.46 3.82
CA ASN A 257 -7.27 7.84 2.53
C ASN A 257 -6.53 6.70 1.82
N LEU A 258 -6.52 5.49 2.38
CA LEU A 258 -5.91 4.33 1.72
C LEU A 258 -6.70 3.97 0.45
N THR A 259 -6.08 4.16 -0.72
CA THR A 259 -6.73 3.94 -2.03
C THR A 259 -6.49 2.54 -2.57
N SER A 260 -5.35 1.97 -2.24
CA SER A 260 -4.95 0.63 -2.66
C SER A 260 -4.00 0.00 -1.66
N ILE A 261 -4.04 -1.31 -1.56
CA ILE A 261 -3.10 -2.11 -0.77
C ILE A 261 -2.83 -3.43 -1.49
N ASN A 262 -1.56 -3.79 -1.58
CA ASN A 262 -1.16 -5.11 -2.07
C ASN A 262 -0.92 -6.03 -0.89
N ILE A 263 -1.73 -7.09 -0.77
CA ILE A 263 -1.54 -8.14 0.24
C ILE A 263 -0.72 -9.27 -0.41
N PRO A 264 0.50 -9.54 0.07
CA PRO A 264 1.36 -10.54 -0.55
C PRO A 264 0.82 -11.98 -0.33
N SER A 265 1.22 -12.90 -1.21
CA SER A 265 0.81 -14.31 -1.16
C SER A 265 1.32 -15.06 0.08
N SER A 266 2.24 -14.49 0.83
CA SER A 266 2.70 -15.00 2.12
C SER A 266 1.69 -14.83 3.25
N VAL A 267 0.75 -13.87 3.13
CA VAL A 267 -0.26 -13.61 4.16
C VAL A 267 -1.28 -14.73 4.17
N THR A 268 -1.39 -15.42 5.30
CA THR A 268 -2.35 -16.52 5.52
C THR A 268 -3.54 -16.14 6.38
N SER A 269 -3.43 -15.03 7.15
CA SER A 269 -4.48 -14.55 8.03
C SER A 269 -4.63 -13.04 8.00
N ILE A 270 -5.89 -12.59 7.98
CA ILE A 270 -6.30 -11.19 8.06
C ILE A 270 -7.25 -11.09 9.25
N GLY A 271 -6.90 -10.27 10.24
CA GLY A 271 -7.67 -10.11 11.47
C GLY A 271 -9.02 -9.40 11.26
N GLU A 272 -9.89 -9.50 12.26
CA GLU A 272 -11.17 -8.81 12.26
C GLU A 272 -10.98 -7.29 12.12
N TYR A 273 -11.87 -6.63 11.37
CA TYR A 273 -11.83 -5.18 11.09
C TYR A 273 -10.52 -4.68 10.48
N ALA A 274 -9.64 -5.53 9.96
CA ALA A 274 -8.30 -5.15 9.54
C ALA A 274 -8.28 -3.96 8.55
N PHE A 275 -9.27 -3.82 7.69
CA PHE A 275 -9.44 -2.72 6.74
C PHE A 275 -10.77 -1.97 6.93
N GLY A 276 -11.41 -2.11 8.10
CA GLY A 276 -12.65 -1.40 8.37
C GLY A 276 -12.48 0.12 8.22
N LEU A 277 -13.52 0.82 7.69
CA LEU A 277 -13.51 2.28 7.50
C LEU A 277 -12.39 2.82 6.60
N CYS A 278 -11.76 1.98 5.76
CA CYS A 278 -10.90 2.42 4.67
C CYS A 278 -11.78 2.96 3.52
N SER A 279 -12.36 4.14 3.73
CA SER A 279 -13.45 4.66 2.90
C SER A 279 -13.07 4.97 1.46
N ASN A 280 -11.79 5.20 1.17
CA ASN A 280 -11.28 5.46 -0.19
C ASN A 280 -10.66 4.22 -0.86
N LEU A 281 -10.66 3.06 -0.20
CA LEU A 281 -10.15 1.81 -0.80
C LEU A 281 -11.05 1.40 -1.97
N THR A 282 -10.51 1.40 -3.19
CA THR A 282 -11.29 1.17 -4.42
C THR A 282 -11.32 -0.29 -4.84
N SER A 283 -10.27 -1.03 -4.57
CA SER A 283 -10.16 -2.45 -4.88
C SER A 283 -9.22 -3.16 -3.92
N ILE A 284 -9.42 -4.45 -3.74
CA ILE A 284 -8.53 -5.31 -2.97
C ILE A 284 -8.43 -6.68 -3.62
N ASN A 285 -7.21 -7.22 -3.66
CA ASN A 285 -6.95 -8.59 -4.06
C ASN A 285 -6.61 -9.42 -2.81
N ILE A 286 -7.47 -10.36 -2.49
CA ILE A 286 -7.25 -11.31 -1.38
C ILE A 286 -6.41 -12.47 -1.92
N PRO A 287 -5.25 -12.79 -1.32
CA PRO A 287 -4.38 -13.84 -1.87
C PRO A 287 -4.95 -15.26 -1.64
N GLN A 288 -4.54 -16.20 -2.48
CA GLN A 288 -4.94 -17.61 -2.42
C GLN A 288 -4.51 -18.33 -1.12
N SER A 289 -3.61 -17.74 -0.35
CA SER A 289 -3.18 -18.23 0.97
C SER A 289 -4.22 -18.00 2.07
N VAL A 290 -5.18 -17.07 1.86
CA VAL A 290 -6.24 -16.75 2.83
C VAL A 290 -7.39 -17.74 2.66
N THR A 291 -7.79 -18.38 3.76
CA THR A 291 -8.88 -19.38 3.76
C THR A 291 -10.19 -18.90 4.36
N SER A 292 -10.19 -17.73 5.00
CA SER A 292 -11.39 -17.11 5.55
C SER A 292 -11.31 -15.59 5.53
N ILE A 293 -12.43 -14.94 5.26
CA ILE A 293 -12.58 -13.49 5.43
C ILE A 293 -13.27 -13.31 6.79
N GLY A 294 -12.56 -12.67 7.75
CA GLY A 294 -13.03 -12.51 9.13
C GLY A 294 -14.19 -11.53 9.29
N LYS A 295 -14.61 -11.33 10.54
CA LYS A 295 -15.67 -10.38 10.91
C LYS A 295 -15.27 -8.96 10.51
N SER A 296 -16.16 -8.26 9.80
CA SER A 296 -16.08 -6.83 9.46
C SER A 296 -14.76 -6.38 8.83
N VAL A 297 -14.06 -7.28 8.15
CA VAL A 297 -12.72 -6.98 7.57
C VAL A 297 -12.76 -5.76 6.66
N PHE A 298 -13.84 -5.56 5.88
CA PHE A 298 -14.03 -4.45 4.95
C PHE A 298 -15.28 -3.62 5.27
N ILE A 299 -15.73 -3.63 6.53
CA ILE A 299 -16.89 -2.81 6.91
C ILE A 299 -16.65 -1.33 6.58
N ASP A 300 -17.67 -0.64 6.03
CA ASP A 300 -17.60 0.78 5.65
C ASP A 300 -16.45 1.14 4.67
N CYS A 301 -15.96 0.19 3.87
CA CYS A 301 -15.10 0.46 2.72
C CYS A 301 -15.96 1.02 1.57
N ARG A 302 -16.44 2.25 1.74
CA ARG A 302 -17.44 2.86 0.84
C ARG A 302 -16.93 3.05 -0.59
N GLY A 303 -15.61 3.24 -0.78
CA GLY A 303 -14.97 3.36 -2.09
C GLY A 303 -14.85 2.05 -2.87
N LEU A 304 -15.05 0.90 -2.21
CA LEU A 304 -14.79 -0.42 -2.78
C LEU A 304 -15.80 -0.74 -3.89
N THR A 305 -15.30 -0.86 -5.13
CA THR A 305 -16.11 -1.14 -6.31
C THR A 305 -16.10 -2.61 -6.70
N SER A 306 -15.02 -3.31 -6.41
CA SER A 306 -14.85 -4.73 -6.72
C SER A 306 -13.97 -5.44 -5.70
N VAL A 307 -14.25 -6.72 -5.47
CA VAL A 307 -13.45 -7.61 -4.62
C VAL A 307 -13.27 -8.95 -5.34
N ASN A 308 -12.03 -9.42 -5.40
CA ASN A 308 -11.74 -10.76 -5.85
C ASN A 308 -11.62 -11.68 -4.63
N ILE A 309 -12.60 -12.58 -4.44
CA ILE A 309 -12.56 -13.62 -3.41
C ILE A 309 -11.94 -14.88 -4.03
N PRO A 310 -10.81 -15.37 -3.52
CA PRO A 310 -10.14 -16.54 -4.10
C PRO A 310 -10.86 -17.87 -3.75
N ASP A 311 -10.61 -18.90 -4.56
CA ASP A 311 -11.18 -20.24 -4.37
C ASP A 311 -10.68 -20.96 -3.10
N SER A 312 -9.72 -20.39 -2.39
CA SER A 312 -9.27 -20.87 -1.08
C SER A 312 -10.24 -20.56 0.06
N VAL A 313 -11.05 -19.49 -0.10
CA VAL A 313 -11.95 -19.02 0.97
C VAL A 313 -13.09 -19.98 1.20
N LYS A 314 -13.27 -20.38 2.47
CA LYS A 314 -14.33 -21.29 2.94
C LYS A 314 -15.46 -20.57 3.67
N SER A 315 -15.16 -19.43 4.29
CA SER A 315 -16.14 -18.67 5.07
C SER A 315 -15.96 -17.16 4.92
N ILE A 316 -17.07 -16.46 4.95
CA ILE A 316 -17.14 -14.98 4.98
C ILE A 316 -17.83 -14.61 6.28
N GLY A 317 -17.14 -13.86 7.16
CA GLY A 317 -17.58 -13.52 8.50
C GLY A 317 -18.68 -12.46 8.54
N GLU A 318 -19.24 -12.26 9.72
CA GLU A 318 -20.26 -11.25 9.99
C GLU A 318 -19.83 -9.84 9.51
N GLY A 319 -20.70 -9.15 8.78
CA GLY A 319 -20.48 -7.77 8.33
C GLY A 319 -19.26 -7.55 7.42
N ALA A 320 -18.66 -8.61 6.86
CA ALA A 320 -17.37 -8.53 6.17
C ALA A 320 -17.32 -7.43 5.09
N PHE A 321 -18.43 -7.18 4.39
CA PHE A 321 -18.59 -6.13 3.37
C PHE A 321 -19.74 -5.17 3.70
N ALA A 322 -20.16 -5.09 4.96
CA ALA A 322 -21.27 -4.20 5.32
C ALA A 322 -20.92 -2.75 5.00
N ASN A 323 -21.91 -2.01 4.45
CA ASN A 323 -21.77 -0.62 4.02
C ASN A 323 -20.69 -0.35 2.95
N CYS A 324 -20.27 -1.36 2.17
CA CYS A 324 -19.51 -1.16 0.95
C CYS A 324 -20.45 -0.55 -0.13
N SER A 325 -20.79 0.72 0.03
CA SER A 325 -21.88 1.35 -0.72
C SER A 325 -21.65 1.42 -2.24
N ASN A 326 -20.39 1.44 -2.70
CA ASN A 326 -20.06 1.48 -4.13
C ASN A 326 -19.81 0.09 -4.74
N LEU A 327 -19.92 -0.99 -3.96
CA LEU A 327 -19.76 -2.35 -4.50
C LEU A 327 -20.91 -2.68 -5.44
N THR A 328 -20.62 -2.95 -6.70
CA THR A 328 -21.62 -3.18 -7.76
C THR A 328 -21.93 -4.65 -7.99
N ASP A 329 -20.92 -5.48 -7.87
CA ASP A 329 -21.02 -6.93 -8.08
C ASP A 329 -19.97 -7.68 -7.26
N ILE A 330 -20.25 -8.93 -6.96
CA ILE A 330 -19.31 -9.81 -6.26
C ILE A 330 -19.52 -11.26 -6.68
N ASN A 331 -18.40 -11.99 -6.87
CA ASN A 331 -18.40 -13.42 -7.13
C ASN A 331 -18.11 -14.19 -5.84
N ILE A 332 -18.98 -15.13 -5.50
CA ILE A 332 -18.81 -16.05 -4.37
C ILE A 332 -18.33 -17.40 -4.92
N PRO A 333 -17.09 -17.79 -4.64
CA PRO A 333 -16.54 -19.06 -5.11
C PRO A 333 -17.33 -20.28 -4.61
N SER A 334 -17.27 -21.39 -5.34
CA SER A 334 -17.89 -22.66 -4.93
C SER A 334 -17.31 -23.25 -3.64
N SER A 335 -16.14 -22.79 -3.24
CA SER A 335 -15.47 -23.17 -2.01
C SER A 335 -16.10 -22.59 -0.74
N VAL A 336 -16.85 -21.49 -0.87
CA VAL A 336 -17.50 -20.81 0.27
C VAL A 336 -18.69 -21.64 0.73
N THR A 337 -18.65 -22.08 1.99
CA THR A 337 -19.68 -22.92 2.61
C THR A 337 -20.53 -22.15 3.64
N SER A 338 -20.07 -21.00 4.12
CA SER A 338 -20.78 -20.17 5.09
C SER A 338 -20.61 -18.68 4.84
N ILE A 339 -21.71 -17.95 5.05
CA ILE A 339 -21.79 -16.48 4.97
C ILE A 339 -22.42 -16.00 6.28
N GLY A 340 -21.72 -15.15 7.00
CA GLY A 340 -22.16 -14.58 8.29
C GLY A 340 -23.33 -13.60 8.17
N GLU A 341 -23.77 -13.06 9.32
CA GLU A 341 -24.82 -12.06 9.36
C GLU A 341 -24.39 -10.76 8.66
N ALA A 342 -25.33 -10.07 8.03
CA ALA A 342 -25.16 -8.71 7.52
C ALA A 342 -23.96 -8.51 6.55
N VAL A 343 -23.48 -9.58 5.90
CA VAL A 343 -22.25 -9.51 5.06
C VAL A 343 -22.35 -8.42 4.01
N PHE A 344 -23.49 -8.24 3.34
CA PHE A 344 -23.73 -7.22 2.31
C PHE A 344 -24.73 -6.15 2.78
N TYR A 345 -24.97 -6.04 4.08
CA TYR A 345 -25.88 -5.02 4.59
C TYR A 345 -25.42 -3.62 4.19
N GLY A 346 -26.34 -2.81 3.64
CA GLY A 346 -26.02 -1.44 3.24
C GLY A 346 -25.17 -1.29 1.98
N CYS A 347 -24.94 -2.36 1.21
CA CYS A 347 -24.33 -2.27 -0.13
C CYS A 347 -25.33 -1.68 -1.13
N SER A 348 -25.50 -0.36 -1.08
CA SER A 348 -26.61 0.35 -1.77
C SER A 348 -26.53 0.37 -3.30
N HIS A 349 -25.38 0.03 -3.89
CA HIS A 349 -25.20 -0.08 -5.35
C HIS A 349 -24.99 -1.53 -5.81
N LEU A 350 -25.16 -2.52 -4.92
CA LEU A 350 -24.96 -3.93 -5.28
C LEU A 350 -26.07 -4.42 -6.21
N THR A 351 -25.75 -4.68 -7.47
CA THR A 351 -26.69 -5.13 -8.50
C THR A 351 -26.71 -6.63 -8.70
N SER A 352 -25.58 -7.31 -8.42
CA SER A 352 -25.49 -8.76 -8.56
C SER A 352 -24.54 -9.41 -7.56
N VAL A 353 -24.94 -10.60 -7.06
CA VAL A 353 -24.10 -11.54 -6.35
C VAL A 353 -24.10 -12.85 -7.13
N VAL A 354 -22.94 -13.28 -7.64
CA VAL A 354 -22.79 -14.47 -8.47
C VAL A 354 -22.24 -15.62 -7.63
N PHE A 355 -23.04 -16.61 -7.37
CA PHE A 355 -22.62 -17.85 -6.69
C PHE A 355 -22.10 -18.84 -7.71
N LYS A 356 -20.86 -19.30 -7.56
CA LYS A 356 -20.25 -20.30 -8.46
C LYS A 356 -20.57 -21.75 -8.05
N GLY A 357 -21.08 -21.95 -6.83
CA GLY A 357 -21.38 -23.26 -6.27
C GLY A 357 -22.80 -23.76 -6.58
N ASN A 358 -22.94 -25.05 -6.91
CA ASN A 358 -24.25 -25.70 -7.00
C ASN A 358 -24.93 -25.85 -5.63
N ASN A 359 -24.14 -25.91 -4.57
CA ASN A 359 -24.64 -25.97 -3.20
C ASN A 359 -24.57 -24.58 -2.59
N PRO A 360 -25.69 -24.07 -2.04
CA PRO A 360 -25.74 -22.77 -1.42
C PRO A 360 -24.85 -22.72 -0.16
N PRO A 361 -24.07 -21.66 0.06
CA PRO A 361 -23.49 -21.40 1.37
C PRO A 361 -24.59 -21.30 2.43
N GLN A 362 -24.32 -21.77 3.64
CA GLN A 362 -25.19 -21.49 4.79
C GLN A 362 -25.07 -20.00 5.13
N PHE A 363 -26.20 -19.36 5.42
CA PHE A 363 -26.21 -18.00 5.95
C PHE A 363 -27.13 -17.92 7.18
N SER A 364 -26.77 -17.05 8.11
CA SER A 364 -27.36 -17.06 9.43
C SER A 364 -28.62 -16.19 9.58
N ASP A 365 -28.83 -15.20 8.69
CA ASP A 365 -29.96 -14.26 8.81
C ASP A 365 -30.31 -13.61 7.45
N TYR A 366 -31.58 -13.22 7.29
CA TYR A 366 -32.10 -12.41 6.19
C TYR A 366 -31.41 -11.06 6.03
N LYS A 367 -30.74 -10.55 7.07
CA LYS A 367 -29.99 -9.29 7.07
C LYS A 367 -28.76 -9.32 6.17
N VAL A 368 -28.33 -10.48 5.68
CA VAL A 368 -27.18 -10.60 4.74
C VAL A 368 -27.31 -9.63 3.57
N PHE A 369 -28.52 -9.45 3.03
CA PHE A 369 -28.83 -8.53 1.94
C PHE A 369 -29.69 -7.34 2.40
N GLY A 370 -29.66 -6.99 3.69
CA GLY A 370 -30.42 -5.86 4.23
C GLY A 370 -29.93 -4.53 3.63
N ASN A 371 -30.86 -3.61 3.35
CA ASN A 371 -30.55 -2.29 2.78
C ASN A 371 -29.76 -2.36 1.44
N THR A 372 -29.88 -3.45 0.69
CA THR A 372 -29.43 -3.54 -0.70
C THR A 372 -30.56 -3.13 -1.66
N PRO A 373 -30.27 -2.81 -2.94
CA PRO A 373 -31.30 -2.48 -3.92
C PRO A 373 -32.37 -3.58 -4.05
N SER A 374 -33.62 -3.18 -4.25
CA SER A 374 -34.73 -4.13 -4.44
C SER A 374 -34.57 -5.00 -5.70
N ASN A 375 -33.83 -4.51 -6.69
CA ASN A 375 -33.54 -5.19 -7.96
C ASN A 375 -32.22 -5.99 -7.91
N LEU A 376 -31.60 -6.19 -6.74
CA LEU A 376 -30.40 -7.04 -6.57
C LEU A 376 -30.68 -8.45 -7.11
N LYS A 377 -29.81 -8.95 -7.98
CA LYS A 377 -29.86 -10.29 -8.56
C LYS A 377 -28.89 -11.25 -7.84
N LEU A 378 -29.40 -12.40 -7.43
CA LEU A 378 -28.61 -13.50 -6.88
C LEU A 378 -28.49 -14.56 -8.00
N ILE A 379 -27.35 -14.56 -8.67
CA ILE A 379 -27.10 -15.41 -9.84
C ILE A 379 -26.53 -16.75 -9.38
N VAL A 380 -27.18 -17.85 -9.72
CA VAL A 380 -26.80 -19.21 -9.33
C VAL A 380 -26.62 -20.10 -10.56
N PRO A 381 -25.84 -21.19 -10.46
CA PRO A 381 -25.69 -22.12 -11.58
C PRO A 381 -27.01 -22.74 -12.01
N LYS A 382 -27.11 -23.07 -13.31
CA LYS A 382 -28.27 -23.75 -13.91
C LYS A 382 -28.63 -25.03 -13.15
N GLY A 383 -29.90 -25.18 -12.77
CA GLY A 383 -30.40 -26.30 -11.98
C GLY A 383 -30.11 -26.22 -10.48
N ALA A 384 -29.54 -25.11 -9.98
CA ALA A 384 -29.27 -24.92 -8.56
C ALA A 384 -30.36 -24.16 -7.81
N LYS A 385 -31.21 -23.37 -8.51
CA LYS A 385 -32.19 -22.42 -7.92
C LYS A 385 -33.02 -23.05 -6.79
N SER A 386 -33.55 -24.27 -6.99
CA SER A 386 -34.38 -24.94 -6.00
C SER A 386 -33.63 -25.31 -4.71
N ARG A 387 -32.30 -25.49 -4.77
CA ARG A 387 -31.46 -25.72 -3.58
C ARG A 387 -31.27 -24.43 -2.81
N TYR A 388 -31.05 -23.29 -3.51
CA TYR A 388 -30.91 -21.97 -2.90
C TYR A 388 -32.22 -21.53 -2.22
N ILE A 389 -33.39 -21.76 -2.85
CA ILE A 389 -34.69 -21.49 -2.22
C ILE A 389 -34.85 -22.29 -0.93
N ARG A 390 -34.56 -23.61 -0.94
CA ARG A 390 -34.62 -24.47 0.26
C ARG A 390 -33.65 -24.04 1.36
N ALA A 391 -32.55 -23.41 1.02
CA ALA A 391 -31.59 -22.85 1.95
C ALA A 391 -32.00 -21.46 2.47
N GLY A 392 -33.17 -20.93 2.07
CA GLY A 392 -33.72 -19.67 2.57
C GLY A 392 -33.31 -18.42 1.77
N TYR A 393 -32.67 -18.59 0.61
CA TYR A 393 -32.38 -17.43 -0.27
C TYR A 393 -33.66 -16.86 -0.89
N PRO A 394 -33.79 -15.53 -1.03
CA PRO A 394 -35.00 -14.90 -1.53
C PRO A 394 -35.26 -15.27 -3.01
N GLU A 395 -36.38 -15.97 -3.24
CA GLU A 395 -36.74 -16.55 -4.55
C GLU A 395 -36.90 -15.50 -5.65
N ASP A 396 -37.45 -14.35 -5.28
CA ASP A 396 -37.71 -13.21 -6.16
C ASP A 396 -36.42 -12.58 -6.74
N ARG A 397 -35.29 -12.78 -6.07
CA ARG A 397 -33.98 -12.30 -6.49
C ARG A 397 -33.13 -13.35 -7.21
N LEU A 398 -33.51 -14.65 -7.18
CA LEU A 398 -32.73 -15.75 -7.72
C LEU A 398 -32.91 -15.92 -9.25
N ILE A 399 -31.79 -15.90 -9.97
CA ILE A 399 -31.67 -16.09 -11.41
C ILE A 399 -30.70 -17.24 -11.69
N GLU A 400 -31.09 -18.16 -12.58
CA GLU A 400 -30.17 -19.21 -13.08
C GLU A 400 -29.42 -18.73 -14.33
N GLN A 401 -28.14 -19.06 -14.38
CA GLN A 401 -27.26 -18.74 -15.52
C GLN A 401 -26.47 -19.97 -15.96
#